data_91cda73510fc2440051ebb28ce0343d0
#
_entry.id   91cda73510fc2440051ebb28ce0343d0
#
_cell.length_a   1.000
_cell.length_b   1.000
_cell.length_c   1.000
_cell.angle_alpha   90.00
_cell.angle_beta   90.00
_cell.angle_gamma   90.00
#
_symmetry.space_group_name_H-M   'P 1'
#
loop_
_entity.id
_entity.type
_entity.pdbx_description
1 polymer ?
#
loop_
_entity_poly.entity_id
_entity_poly.type
_entity_poly.pdbx_seq_one_letter_code
_entity_poly.pdbx_strand_id
1 'polypeptide(L)'
;MKLSEARKDYYRKRAKDDGFRSRSAYKLLQLNKSYHFLRKGSRVIDIGSYPGGWLQVAKGEVGEHGLVIGTDLKLVDYLEGVVLLNYSVEDPELQEYLVQHVGRVDVILSDLSPNISGIWEIDHITQINLSRVALGLATKVLVEGGAGIFKVFDGDTLGTFVKELSSQFKRVKISKPSASRQSSSESYLVCSGFQGLKLIPNSDNGSTNRQGGP
;
A
#
# COMPACT_ATOMS: atom_id res chain seq x y z
N MET A 1 -24.91 8.80 -22.14
CA MET A 1 -23.87 8.84 -21.08
C MET A 1 -23.63 7.41 -20.62
N LYS A 2 -22.38 6.92 -20.69
CA LYS A 2 -22.07 5.53 -20.26
C LYS A 2 -22.17 5.41 -18.74
N LEU A 3 -22.69 4.31 -18.21
CA LEU A 3 -22.81 4.05 -16.75
C LEU A 3 -21.50 4.30 -15.97
N SER A 4 -20.35 4.07 -16.62
CA SER A 4 -19.01 4.31 -16.06
C SER A 4 -18.69 5.80 -15.87
N GLU A 5 -19.17 6.67 -16.77
CA GLU A 5 -19.02 8.13 -16.68
C GLU A 5 -19.91 8.69 -15.59
N ALA A 6 -21.17 8.24 -15.53
CA ALA A 6 -22.10 8.63 -14.48
C ALA A 6 -21.60 8.28 -13.06
N ARG A 7 -20.97 7.09 -12.88
CA ARG A 7 -20.34 6.71 -11.60
C ARG A 7 -19.10 7.55 -11.27
N LYS A 8 -18.27 7.89 -12.29
CA LYS A 8 -17.10 8.77 -12.09
C LYS A 8 -17.54 10.13 -11.58
N ASP A 9 -18.57 10.68 -12.19
CA ASP A 9 -19.12 11.99 -11.83
C ASP A 9 -19.79 11.94 -10.45
N TYR A 10 -20.46 10.85 -10.12
CA TYR A 10 -21.07 10.64 -8.79
C TYR A 10 -20.03 10.71 -7.67
N TYR A 11 -18.97 9.89 -7.71
CA TYR A 11 -17.96 9.90 -6.64
C TYR A 11 -17.12 11.17 -6.64
N ARG A 12 -16.92 11.82 -7.80
CA ARG A 12 -16.24 13.12 -7.87
C ARG A 12 -17.06 14.23 -7.21
N LYS A 13 -18.34 14.31 -7.54
CA LYS A 13 -19.28 15.27 -6.93
C LYS A 13 -19.36 15.02 -5.42
N ARG A 14 -19.62 13.79 -5.04
CA ARG A 14 -19.72 13.40 -3.64
C ARG A 14 -18.46 13.71 -2.84
N ALA A 15 -17.26 13.47 -3.40
CA ALA A 15 -16.02 13.82 -2.74
C ALA A 15 -15.92 15.32 -2.44
N LYS A 16 -16.37 16.15 -3.38
CA LYS A 16 -16.44 17.61 -3.17
C LYS A 16 -17.46 17.98 -2.08
N ASP A 17 -18.63 17.35 -2.12
CA ASP A 17 -19.70 17.61 -1.15
C ASP A 17 -19.31 17.15 0.27
N ASP A 18 -18.60 16.03 0.40
CA ASP A 18 -18.10 15.47 1.68
C ASP A 18 -16.75 16.07 2.11
N GLY A 19 -16.18 17.03 1.36
CA GLY A 19 -14.90 17.71 1.69
C GLY A 19 -13.65 16.87 1.48
N PHE A 20 -13.72 15.77 0.71
CA PHE A 20 -12.55 14.98 0.37
C PHE A 20 -11.75 15.60 -0.78
N ARG A 21 -10.43 15.60 -0.66
CA ARG A 21 -9.49 16.09 -1.68
C ARG A 21 -9.54 15.30 -2.98
N SER A 22 -9.96 14.03 -2.91
CA SER A 22 -10.09 13.19 -4.10
C SER A 22 -11.18 12.13 -3.92
N ARG A 23 -11.75 11.68 -5.04
CA ARG A 23 -12.69 10.55 -5.03
C ARG A 23 -12.05 9.22 -4.59
N SER A 24 -10.72 9.11 -4.59
CA SER A 24 -10.03 7.90 -4.12
C SER A 24 -10.26 7.64 -2.63
N ALA A 25 -10.66 8.65 -1.84
CA ALA A 25 -11.08 8.50 -0.45
C ALA A 25 -12.13 7.40 -0.27
N TYR A 26 -13.10 7.31 -1.20
CA TYR A 26 -14.13 6.26 -1.13
C TYR A 26 -13.62 4.86 -1.37
N LYS A 27 -12.51 4.69 -2.08
CA LYS A 27 -11.87 3.39 -2.24
C LYS A 27 -11.36 2.90 -0.89
N LEU A 28 -10.63 3.77 -0.16
CA LEU A 28 -10.12 3.44 1.16
C LEU A 28 -11.24 3.20 2.18
N LEU A 29 -12.28 4.05 2.18
CA LEU A 29 -13.47 3.86 3.02
C LEU A 29 -14.11 2.50 2.78
N GLN A 30 -14.30 2.09 1.53
CA GLN A 30 -14.91 0.80 1.18
C GLN A 30 -14.02 -0.38 1.55
N LEU A 31 -12.72 -0.27 1.32
CA LEU A 31 -11.75 -1.27 1.74
C LEU A 31 -11.75 -1.41 3.26
N ASN A 32 -11.66 -0.29 4.01
CA ASN A 32 -11.67 -0.34 5.46
C ASN A 32 -12.99 -0.87 6.04
N LYS A 33 -14.12 -0.51 5.45
CA LYS A 33 -15.44 -1.07 5.82
C LYS A 33 -15.49 -2.59 5.67
N SER A 34 -14.83 -3.15 4.67
CA SER A 34 -14.86 -4.59 4.39
C SER A 34 -13.82 -5.39 5.18
N TYR A 35 -12.69 -4.78 5.51
CA TYR A 35 -11.53 -5.49 6.05
C TYR A 35 -11.07 -5.01 7.42
N HIS A 36 -11.52 -3.85 7.90
CA HIS A 36 -11.30 -3.30 9.25
C HIS A 36 -9.83 -3.22 9.67
N PHE A 37 -8.96 -2.75 8.77
CA PHE A 37 -7.52 -2.63 9.03
C PHE A 37 -7.13 -1.30 9.69
N LEU A 38 -7.89 -0.21 9.50
CA LEU A 38 -7.71 1.05 10.22
C LEU A 38 -8.52 1.01 11.53
N ARG A 39 -7.86 1.25 12.65
CA ARG A 39 -8.48 1.23 13.98
C ARG A 39 -8.08 2.47 14.76
N LYS A 40 -8.84 2.85 15.77
CA LYS A 40 -8.50 3.95 16.67
C LYS A 40 -7.13 3.72 17.30
N GLY A 41 -6.28 4.75 17.26
CA GLY A 41 -4.91 4.70 17.76
C GLY A 41 -3.88 4.07 16.81
N SER A 42 -4.29 3.52 15.65
CA SER A 42 -3.35 2.93 14.70
C SER A 42 -2.35 3.94 14.16
N ARG A 43 -1.14 3.45 13.88
CA ARG A 43 -0.06 4.16 13.21
C ARG A 43 -0.05 3.74 11.74
N VAL A 44 -0.20 4.71 10.84
CA VAL A 44 -0.45 4.48 9.40
C VAL A 44 0.55 5.26 8.56
N ILE A 45 1.10 4.62 7.54
CA ILE A 45 1.85 5.28 6.46
C ILE A 45 1.05 5.15 5.17
N ASP A 46 0.86 6.27 4.47
CA ASP A 46 0.23 6.36 3.15
C ASP A 46 1.29 6.76 2.11
N ILE A 47 1.62 5.82 1.21
CA ILE A 47 2.63 5.98 0.17
C ILE A 47 1.94 6.31 -1.14
N GLY A 48 2.35 7.42 -1.80
CA GLY A 48 1.65 7.98 -2.94
C GLY A 48 0.42 8.77 -2.49
N SER A 49 0.58 9.57 -1.43
CA SER A 49 -0.52 10.19 -0.69
C SER A 49 -1.18 11.37 -1.40
N TYR A 50 -0.57 11.97 -2.45
CA TYR A 50 -1.14 13.12 -3.16
C TYR A 50 -2.51 12.78 -3.80
N PRO A 51 -3.51 13.64 -3.71
CA PRO A 51 -3.59 14.95 -3.06
C PRO A 51 -4.01 14.91 -1.57
N GLY A 52 -4.07 13.74 -0.91
CA GLY A 52 -4.38 13.60 0.51
C GLY A 52 -5.76 13.02 0.83
N GLY A 53 -6.48 12.48 -0.16
CA GLY A 53 -7.80 11.88 0.09
C GLY A 53 -7.74 10.65 1.00
N TRP A 54 -6.72 9.82 0.88
CA TRP A 54 -6.51 8.67 1.76
C TRP A 54 -6.03 9.09 3.14
N LEU A 55 -5.21 10.15 3.23
CA LEU A 55 -4.79 10.73 4.51
C LEU A 55 -5.98 11.23 5.35
N GLN A 56 -6.96 11.90 4.69
CA GLN A 56 -8.18 12.35 5.36
C GLN A 56 -8.96 11.18 5.95
N VAL A 57 -9.14 10.11 5.19
CA VAL A 57 -9.83 8.90 5.65
C VAL A 57 -9.05 8.24 6.78
N ALA A 58 -7.74 8.03 6.60
CA ALA A 58 -6.90 7.40 7.61
C ALA A 58 -6.96 8.19 8.93
N LYS A 59 -6.81 9.53 8.89
CA LYS A 59 -6.87 10.38 10.09
C LYS A 59 -8.22 10.32 10.79
N GLY A 60 -9.32 10.32 10.02
CA GLY A 60 -10.68 10.17 10.58
C GLY A 60 -10.90 8.83 11.27
N GLU A 61 -10.36 7.75 10.68
CA GLU A 61 -10.50 6.39 11.22
C GLU A 61 -9.62 6.16 12.47
N VAL A 62 -8.35 6.59 12.45
CA VAL A 62 -7.44 6.37 13.58
C VAL A 62 -7.67 7.34 14.74
N GLY A 63 -8.23 8.51 14.47
CA GLY A 63 -8.58 9.52 15.48
C GLY A 63 -7.35 10.26 16.04
N GLU A 64 -7.57 10.96 17.15
CA GLU A 64 -6.56 11.88 17.74
C GLU A 64 -5.29 11.15 18.22
N HIS A 65 -5.44 9.98 18.81
CA HIS A 65 -4.33 9.19 19.34
C HIS A 65 -3.60 8.37 18.27
N GLY A 66 -4.09 8.34 17.04
CA GLY A 66 -3.44 7.66 15.91
C GLY A 66 -2.39 8.55 15.25
N LEU A 67 -1.40 7.93 14.63
CA LEU A 67 -0.38 8.60 13.81
C LEU A 67 -0.67 8.32 12.33
N VAL A 68 -0.73 9.37 11.52
CA VAL A 68 -0.84 9.27 10.06
C VAL A 68 0.31 10.01 9.42
N ILE A 69 1.02 9.33 8.54
CA ILE A 69 2.15 9.88 7.79
C ILE A 69 1.85 9.69 6.30
N GLY A 70 1.96 10.75 5.53
CA GLY A 70 1.87 10.72 4.06
C GLY A 70 3.22 10.98 3.43
N THR A 71 3.55 10.25 2.36
CA THR A 71 4.72 10.55 1.53
C THR A 71 4.33 10.54 0.06
N ASP A 72 4.82 11.53 -0.69
CA ASP A 72 4.63 11.64 -2.14
C ASP A 72 5.73 12.53 -2.74
N LEU A 73 6.00 12.36 -4.04
CA LEU A 73 6.87 13.25 -4.81
C LEU A 73 6.27 14.65 -4.97
N LYS A 74 4.94 14.73 -4.96
CA LYS A 74 4.20 16.00 -5.02
C LYS A 74 3.89 16.47 -3.61
N LEU A 75 4.08 17.76 -3.39
CA LEU A 75 3.71 18.36 -2.11
C LEU A 75 2.20 18.21 -1.86
N VAL A 76 1.88 17.62 -0.72
CA VAL A 76 0.50 17.52 -0.24
C VAL A 76 0.19 18.75 0.62
N ASP A 77 -0.95 19.39 0.38
CA ASP A 77 -1.37 20.51 1.20
C ASP A 77 -1.52 20.10 2.67
N TYR A 78 -1.27 21.04 3.58
CA TYR A 78 -1.37 20.81 5.01
C TYR A 78 -2.69 20.13 5.41
N LEU A 79 -2.57 19.09 6.24
CA LEU A 79 -3.68 18.39 6.86
C LEU A 79 -3.42 18.24 8.34
N GLU A 80 -4.32 18.77 9.16
CA GLU A 80 -4.18 18.78 10.61
C GLU A 80 -3.99 17.38 11.20
N GLY A 81 -2.98 17.25 12.06
CA GLY A 81 -2.65 15.98 12.72
C GLY A 81 -2.08 14.89 11.81
N VAL A 82 -1.56 15.27 10.65
CA VAL A 82 -0.87 14.39 9.71
C VAL A 82 0.55 14.88 9.47
N VAL A 83 1.51 13.96 9.50
CA VAL A 83 2.90 14.23 9.13
C VAL A 83 3.03 14.08 7.63
N LEU A 84 3.52 15.10 6.94
CA LEU A 84 3.70 15.09 5.49
C LEU A 84 5.18 15.11 5.15
N LEU A 85 5.59 14.14 4.35
CA LEU A 85 6.96 13.97 3.87
C LEU A 85 6.99 14.10 2.35
N ASN A 86 8.03 14.75 1.82
CA ASN A 86 8.19 14.90 0.38
C ASN A 86 9.37 14.05 -0.12
N TYR A 87 9.13 12.74 -0.21
CA TYR A 87 10.09 11.75 -0.67
C TYR A 87 9.45 10.79 -1.66
N SER A 88 10.25 10.24 -2.55
CA SER A 88 9.90 9.02 -3.28
C SER A 88 9.91 7.83 -2.34
N VAL A 89 9.07 6.83 -2.61
CA VAL A 89 9.14 5.53 -1.92
C VAL A 89 10.49 4.81 -2.15
N GLU A 90 11.21 5.18 -3.21
CA GLU A 90 12.51 4.65 -3.60
C GLU A 90 13.67 5.37 -2.89
N ASP A 91 13.44 6.53 -2.26
CA ASP A 91 14.48 7.31 -1.60
C ASP A 91 14.97 6.60 -0.32
N PRO A 92 16.26 6.34 -0.19
CA PRO A 92 16.81 5.75 1.02
C PRO A 92 16.55 6.60 2.27
N GLU A 93 16.54 7.93 2.10
CA GLU A 93 16.29 8.90 3.17
C GLU A 93 14.90 8.74 3.78
N LEU A 94 13.88 8.42 2.97
CA LEU A 94 12.54 8.12 3.49
C LEU A 94 12.59 6.93 4.45
N GLN A 95 13.25 5.85 4.03
CA GLN A 95 13.36 4.64 4.84
C GLN A 95 14.11 4.93 6.14
N GLU A 96 15.23 5.65 6.07
CA GLU A 96 16.03 6.02 7.23
C GLU A 96 15.20 6.87 8.20
N TYR A 97 14.52 7.90 7.69
CA TYR A 97 13.63 8.74 8.47
C TYR A 97 12.55 7.93 9.19
N LEU A 98 11.88 7.02 8.48
CA LEU A 98 10.80 6.21 9.05
C LEU A 98 11.31 5.27 10.14
N VAL A 99 12.46 4.63 9.95
CA VAL A 99 13.04 3.73 10.94
C VAL A 99 13.51 4.50 12.18
N GLN A 100 14.16 5.64 12.01
CA GLN A 100 14.75 6.41 13.12
C GLN A 100 13.73 7.23 13.91
N HIS A 101 12.75 7.85 13.22
CA HIS A 101 11.87 8.84 13.84
C HIS A 101 10.44 8.34 14.03
N VAL A 102 10.01 7.37 13.22
CA VAL A 102 8.65 6.82 13.30
C VAL A 102 8.63 5.47 14.00
N GLY A 103 9.58 4.60 13.69
CA GLY A 103 9.61 3.23 14.18
C GLY A 103 8.55 2.35 13.52
N ARG A 104 7.93 1.46 14.29
CA ARG A 104 6.95 0.49 13.76
C ARG A 104 5.57 1.10 13.58
N VAL A 105 4.86 0.63 12.53
CA VAL A 105 3.49 1.05 12.18
C VAL A 105 2.57 -0.16 12.02
N ASP A 106 1.28 0.06 12.23
CA ASP A 106 0.25 -0.98 12.16
C ASP A 106 -0.20 -1.23 10.72
N VAL A 107 -0.22 -0.18 9.89
CA VAL A 107 -0.77 -0.23 8.54
C VAL A 107 0.10 0.54 7.56
N ILE A 108 0.35 -0.08 6.40
CA ILE A 108 0.87 0.58 5.21
C ILE A 108 -0.21 0.61 4.14
N LEU A 109 -0.43 1.79 3.59
CA LEU A 109 -1.27 2.07 2.44
C LEU A 109 -0.38 2.45 1.26
N SER A 110 -0.69 1.94 0.06
CA SER A 110 0.01 2.31 -1.17
C SER A 110 -0.99 2.46 -2.32
N ASP A 111 -1.30 3.70 -2.67
CA ASP A 111 -2.07 4.07 -3.87
C ASP A 111 -1.16 4.57 -5.01
N LEU A 112 0.12 4.17 -4.99
CA LEU A 112 1.10 4.50 -6.02
C LEU A 112 0.58 4.17 -7.42
N SER A 113 0.91 5.01 -8.39
CA SER A 113 0.58 4.79 -9.78
C SER A 113 1.76 5.20 -10.67
N PRO A 114 2.13 4.40 -11.67
CA PRO A 114 3.14 4.81 -12.62
C PRO A 114 2.63 5.97 -13.50
N ASN A 115 3.56 6.63 -14.17
CA ASN A 115 3.22 7.45 -15.33
C ASN A 115 2.73 6.52 -16.43
N ILE A 116 1.46 6.65 -16.79
CA ILE A 116 0.81 5.77 -17.80
C ILE A 116 1.41 6.03 -19.17
N SER A 117 2.02 4.99 -19.75
CA SER A 117 2.60 5.04 -21.09
C SER A 117 1.56 4.81 -22.21
N GLY A 118 0.46 4.16 -21.85
CA GLY A 118 -0.56 3.67 -22.78
C GLY A 118 -0.26 2.30 -23.37
N ILE A 119 0.88 1.69 -23.04
CA ILE A 119 1.24 0.31 -23.39
C ILE A 119 0.97 -0.54 -22.16
N TRP A 120 -0.07 -1.38 -22.26
CA TRP A 120 -0.59 -2.12 -21.11
C TRP A 120 0.45 -2.95 -20.36
N GLU A 121 1.27 -3.69 -21.07
CA GLU A 121 2.29 -4.56 -20.51
C GLU A 121 3.33 -3.78 -19.71
N ILE A 122 3.73 -2.61 -20.21
CA ILE A 122 4.68 -1.71 -19.53
C ILE A 122 4.03 -1.15 -18.27
N ASP A 123 2.82 -0.62 -18.39
CA ASP A 123 2.11 0.01 -17.28
C ASP A 123 1.84 -1.00 -16.14
N HIS A 124 1.45 -2.24 -16.50
CA HIS A 124 1.23 -3.32 -15.55
C HIS A 124 2.51 -3.71 -14.80
N ILE A 125 3.62 -3.97 -15.52
CA ILE A 125 4.90 -4.34 -14.91
C ILE A 125 5.42 -3.22 -14.00
N THR A 126 5.32 -1.97 -14.46
CA THR A 126 5.76 -0.81 -13.67
C THR A 126 4.93 -0.66 -12.39
N GLN A 127 3.60 -0.87 -12.47
CA GLN A 127 2.73 -0.85 -11.29
C GLN A 127 3.11 -1.93 -10.28
N ILE A 128 3.37 -3.16 -10.72
CA ILE A 128 3.79 -4.26 -9.84
C ILE A 128 5.14 -3.95 -9.19
N ASN A 129 6.09 -3.37 -9.93
CA ASN A 129 7.38 -2.98 -9.37
C ASN A 129 7.26 -1.89 -8.30
N LEU A 130 6.43 -0.86 -8.52
CA LEU A 130 6.12 0.13 -7.49
C LEU A 130 5.53 -0.50 -6.23
N SER A 131 4.63 -1.48 -6.40
CA SER A 131 4.04 -2.20 -5.29
C SER A 131 5.07 -3.07 -4.54
N ARG A 132 6.07 -3.64 -5.24
CA ARG A 132 7.21 -4.35 -4.62
C ARG A 132 8.10 -3.42 -3.80
N VAL A 133 8.38 -2.20 -4.30
CA VAL A 133 9.13 -1.19 -3.54
C VAL A 133 8.38 -0.84 -2.26
N ALA A 134 7.07 -0.59 -2.34
CA ALA A 134 6.24 -0.36 -1.16
C ALA A 134 6.23 -1.56 -0.19
N LEU A 135 6.21 -2.80 -0.69
CA LEU A 135 6.35 -4.01 0.13
C LEU A 135 7.72 -4.05 0.81
N GLY A 136 8.80 -3.72 0.09
CA GLY A 136 10.16 -3.63 0.66
C GLY A 136 10.23 -2.66 1.84
N LEU A 137 9.59 -1.49 1.75
CA LEU A 137 9.46 -0.56 2.87
C LEU A 137 8.61 -1.17 4.00
N ALA A 138 7.48 -1.81 3.66
CA ALA A 138 6.59 -2.45 4.62
C ALA A 138 7.33 -3.47 5.50
N THR A 139 8.23 -4.27 4.94
CA THR A 139 9.00 -5.26 5.69
C THR A 139 9.89 -4.66 6.79
N LYS A 140 10.26 -3.40 6.64
CA LYS A 140 11.17 -2.70 7.56
C LYS A 140 10.42 -1.98 8.69
N VAL A 141 9.17 -1.57 8.44
CA VAL A 141 8.44 -0.72 9.39
C VAL A 141 7.13 -1.32 9.92
N LEU A 142 6.57 -2.38 9.32
CA LEU A 142 5.36 -3.02 9.85
C LEU A 142 5.63 -3.77 11.16
N VAL A 143 4.68 -3.68 12.09
CA VAL A 143 4.61 -4.58 13.25
C VAL A 143 4.18 -5.98 12.82
N GLU A 144 4.55 -7.01 13.58
CA GLU A 144 3.93 -8.34 13.41
C GLU A 144 2.42 -8.24 13.60
N GLY A 145 1.67 -8.94 12.75
CA GLY A 145 0.21 -8.83 12.72
C GLY A 145 -0.32 -7.62 11.92
N GLY A 146 0.54 -6.71 11.50
CA GLY A 146 0.19 -5.51 10.72
C GLY A 146 -0.47 -5.80 9.38
N ALA A 147 -0.97 -4.75 8.73
CA ALA A 147 -1.68 -4.83 7.46
C ALA A 147 -0.99 -3.99 6.36
N GLY A 148 -1.10 -4.46 5.13
CA GLY A 148 -0.65 -3.75 3.93
C GLY A 148 -1.75 -3.68 2.88
N ILE A 149 -1.96 -2.51 2.29
CA ILE A 149 -2.90 -2.31 1.19
C ILE A 149 -2.12 -1.79 -0.02
N PHE A 150 -2.10 -2.55 -1.11
CA PHE A 150 -1.30 -2.23 -2.29
C PHE A 150 -2.19 -2.16 -3.53
N LYS A 151 -2.16 -1.03 -4.24
CA LYS A 151 -2.79 -0.92 -5.54
C LYS A 151 -1.99 -1.73 -6.55
N VAL A 152 -2.70 -2.47 -7.38
CA VAL A 152 -2.14 -3.25 -8.49
C VAL A 152 -3.00 -3.07 -9.74
N PHE A 153 -2.42 -3.39 -10.90
CA PHE A 153 -3.18 -3.60 -12.13
C PHE A 153 -3.31 -5.11 -12.37
N ASP A 154 -4.49 -5.54 -12.82
CA ASP A 154 -4.71 -6.93 -13.20
C ASP A 154 -3.83 -7.26 -14.42
N GLY A 155 -3.16 -8.40 -14.44
CA GLY A 155 -2.27 -8.83 -15.54
C GLY A 155 -1.41 -10.03 -15.15
N ASP A 156 -0.54 -10.47 -16.06
CA ASP A 156 0.17 -11.76 -15.98
C ASP A 156 1.08 -11.89 -14.75
N THR A 157 1.73 -10.82 -14.32
CA THR A 157 2.66 -10.86 -13.18
C THR A 157 1.99 -10.71 -11.81
N LEU A 158 0.67 -10.41 -11.77
CA LEU A 158 -0.09 -10.25 -10.52
C LEU A 158 -0.03 -11.54 -9.66
N GLY A 159 -0.19 -12.71 -10.28
CA GLY A 159 -0.14 -13.99 -9.57
C GLY A 159 1.18 -14.24 -8.87
N THR A 160 2.30 -13.81 -9.46
CA THR A 160 3.63 -13.91 -8.85
C THR A 160 3.73 -12.97 -7.65
N PHE A 161 3.27 -11.73 -7.78
CA PHE A 161 3.29 -10.76 -6.67
C PHE A 161 2.38 -11.18 -5.50
N VAL A 162 1.23 -11.80 -5.79
CA VAL A 162 0.36 -12.40 -4.75
C VAL A 162 1.10 -13.50 -3.97
N LYS A 163 1.91 -14.34 -4.64
CA LYS A 163 2.74 -15.35 -3.95
C LYS A 163 3.81 -14.71 -3.07
N GLU A 164 4.49 -13.65 -3.55
CA GLU A 164 5.45 -12.87 -2.77
C GLU A 164 4.81 -12.32 -1.50
N LEU A 165 3.63 -11.71 -1.59
CA LEU A 165 2.87 -11.21 -0.43
C LEU A 165 2.44 -12.36 0.51
N SER A 166 2.02 -13.50 -0.04
CA SER A 166 1.56 -14.65 0.74
C SER A 166 2.70 -15.31 1.53
N SER A 167 3.96 -15.08 1.16
CA SER A 167 5.11 -15.50 1.98
C SER A 167 5.36 -14.62 3.20
N GLN A 168 4.79 -13.40 3.23
CA GLN A 168 5.02 -12.41 4.28
C GLN A 168 3.77 -12.09 5.11
N PHE A 169 2.59 -12.35 4.58
CA PHE A 169 1.31 -12.10 5.24
C PHE A 169 0.49 -13.39 5.38
N LYS A 170 -0.18 -13.53 6.51
CA LYS A 170 -1.07 -14.69 6.75
C LYS A 170 -2.25 -14.75 5.79
N ARG A 171 -2.73 -13.60 5.32
CA ARG A 171 -3.87 -13.49 4.41
C ARG A 171 -3.62 -12.42 3.37
N VAL A 172 -3.89 -12.75 2.12
CA VAL A 172 -3.88 -11.84 0.97
C VAL A 172 -5.21 -11.98 0.25
N LYS A 173 -5.90 -10.88 0.04
CA LYS A 173 -7.19 -10.81 -0.67
C LYS A 173 -7.11 -9.78 -1.79
N ILE A 174 -7.59 -10.14 -2.97
CA ILE A 174 -7.80 -9.18 -4.06
C ILE A 174 -9.18 -8.55 -3.85
N SER A 175 -9.24 -7.22 -3.92
CA SER A 175 -10.46 -6.45 -3.74
C SER A 175 -10.57 -5.34 -4.78
N LYS A 176 -11.75 -5.16 -5.34
CA LYS A 176 -12.05 -4.07 -6.27
C LYS A 176 -13.19 -3.22 -5.72
N PRO A 177 -12.87 -2.09 -5.04
CA PRO A 177 -13.90 -1.21 -4.50
C PRO A 177 -14.85 -0.71 -5.59
N SER A 178 -16.14 -0.54 -5.26
CA SER A 178 -17.13 -0.02 -6.22
C SER A 178 -16.87 1.43 -6.63
N ALA A 179 -16.06 2.16 -5.87
CA ALA A 179 -15.55 3.48 -6.23
C ALA A 179 -14.45 3.44 -7.32
N SER A 180 -13.83 2.29 -7.59
CA SER A 180 -12.99 2.07 -8.77
C SER A 180 -13.84 2.09 -10.04
N ARG A 181 -13.26 2.54 -11.17
CA ARG A 181 -13.97 2.50 -12.46
C ARG A 181 -14.15 1.05 -12.88
N GLN A 182 -15.30 0.69 -13.43
CA GLN A 182 -15.54 -0.67 -13.95
C GLN A 182 -14.57 -1.05 -15.07
N SER A 183 -14.21 -0.08 -15.92
CA SER A 183 -13.26 -0.25 -17.03
C SER A 183 -11.79 -0.16 -16.58
N SER A 184 -11.50 0.10 -15.31
CA SER A 184 -10.13 0.14 -14.80
C SER A 184 -9.67 -1.27 -14.46
N SER A 185 -8.46 -1.61 -14.84
CA SER A 185 -7.74 -2.81 -14.40
C SER A 185 -7.24 -2.74 -12.95
N GLU A 186 -7.52 -1.61 -12.27
CA GLU A 186 -7.08 -1.35 -10.92
C GLU A 186 -7.81 -2.26 -9.92
N SER A 187 -7.03 -2.96 -9.12
CA SER A 187 -7.45 -3.76 -7.97
C SER A 187 -6.56 -3.43 -6.77
N TYR A 188 -6.93 -3.89 -5.58
CA TYR A 188 -6.16 -3.72 -4.35
C TYR A 188 -5.87 -5.07 -3.72
N LEU A 189 -4.63 -5.29 -3.35
CA LEU A 189 -4.23 -6.41 -2.50
C LEU A 189 -4.34 -5.97 -1.05
N VAL A 190 -5.27 -6.56 -0.32
CA VAL A 190 -5.49 -6.35 1.10
C VAL A 190 -4.81 -7.48 1.86
N CYS A 191 -3.72 -7.14 2.53
CA CYS A 191 -2.85 -8.08 3.23
C CYS A 191 -3.01 -7.88 4.74
N SER A 192 -3.09 -8.97 5.51
CA SER A 192 -3.20 -8.90 6.97
C SER A 192 -2.39 -10.00 7.65
N GLY A 193 -1.94 -9.69 8.86
CA GLY A 193 -1.14 -10.61 9.65
C GLY A 193 0.28 -10.72 9.11
N PHE A 194 0.98 -9.59 8.99
CA PHE A 194 2.39 -9.56 8.63
C PHE A 194 3.22 -10.46 9.57
N GLN A 195 4.09 -11.30 9.01
CA GLN A 195 4.82 -12.35 9.75
C GLN A 195 6.29 -11.97 10.05
N GLY A 196 6.70 -10.75 9.67
CA GLY A 196 8.11 -10.38 9.71
C GLY A 196 8.92 -11.01 8.57
N LEU A 197 10.19 -10.67 8.49
CA LEU A 197 11.11 -11.37 7.59
C LEU A 197 11.39 -12.76 8.17
N LYS A 198 10.85 -13.79 7.55
CA LYS A 198 11.31 -15.15 7.83
C LYS A 198 12.75 -15.24 7.28
N LEU A 199 13.73 -15.33 8.17
CA LEU A 199 15.07 -15.75 7.78
C LEU A 199 14.90 -17.11 7.10
N ILE A 200 15.21 -17.18 5.81
CA ILE A 200 15.32 -18.48 5.12
C ILE A 200 16.46 -19.19 5.86
N PRO A 201 16.24 -20.35 6.51
CA PRO A 201 17.34 -21.09 7.10
C PRO A 201 18.34 -21.36 5.97
N ASN A 202 19.59 -20.93 6.17
CA ASN A 202 20.67 -21.32 5.26
C ASN A 202 20.61 -22.83 5.14
N SER A 203 20.39 -23.33 3.93
CA SER A 203 20.58 -24.74 3.64
C SER A 203 22.06 -25.02 3.92
N ASP A 204 22.34 -25.63 5.06
CA ASP A 204 23.67 -26.12 5.42
C ASP A 204 24.21 -26.92 4.23
N ASN A 205 25.24 -26.37 3.61
CA ASN A 205 26.12 -27.13 2.72
C ASN A 205 26.77 -28.21 3.57
N GLY A 206 26.13 -29.35 3.63
CA GLY A 206 26.70 -30.57 4.16
C GLY A 206 27.91 -30.99 3.32
N SER A 207 29.05 -30.41 3.63
CA SER A 207 30.34 -30.94 3.18
C SER A 207 30.63 -32.23 3.93
N THR A 208 30.19 -33.32 3.38
CA THR A 208 30.68 -34.66 3.76
C THR A 208 32.15 -34.77 3.32
N ASN A 209 33.03 -34.46 4.23
CA ASN A 209 34.45 -34.82 4.14
C ASN A 209 34.57 -36.35 4.30
N ARG A 210 34.56 -37.10 3.21
CA ARG A 210 35.05 -38.49 3.21
C ARG A 210 36.55 -38.45 3.06
N GLN A 211 37.23 -38.47 4.18
CA GLN A 211 38.65 -38.90 4.20
C GLN A 211 38.66 -40.42 4.02
N GLY A 212 39.12 -40.87 2.88
CA GLY A 212 39.66 -42.23 2.68
C GLY A 212 41.08 -42.26 3.16
N GLY A 213 41.40 -43.13 4.04
CA GLY A 213 42.76 -43.53 4.37
C GLY A 213 42.87 -45.06 4.24
N PRO A 214 44.08 -45.58 4.35
CA PRO A 214 44.85 -46.22 3.29
C PRO A 214 44.47 -47.66 3.06
#